data_aebe0bf45bbaf546b3a56c6781ee5a9f
#
_entry.id   aebe0bf45bbaf546b3a56c6781ee5a9f
#
_cell.length_a   1.000
_cell.length_b   1.000
_cell.length_c   1.000
_cell.angle_alpha   90.00
_cell.angle_beta   90.00
_cell.angle_gamma   90.00
#
_symmetry.space_group_name_H-M   'P 1'
#
loop_
_entity.id
_entity.type
_entity.pdbx_description
1 polymer ?
#
loop_
_entity_poly.entity_id
_entity_poly.type
_entity_poly.pdbx_seq_one_letter_code
_entity_poly.pdbx_strand_id
1 'polypeptide(L)'
;LVNGIRSFALPEVRASFEKIVAAAEEVNTMFGHHVDWVQRVNAAGFPLFNGGNSVSPYDFIADYFRGATGMMKDLFRHKEKLKLVLDKAAAFLARMTIANAKAVNHPIVFIPTHWAPDAFMSPRQFDEFWWPPFRKMLLELIDAGLVPMPMWESDCTRRLEVIKDIPAGKCIYWFERTDLVKAFEVLGDRLALRGNLAPSMLTTGRPQ
;
A
#
# COMPACT_ATOMS: atom_id res chain seq x y z
N LEU A 1 14.98 -5.60 -33.77
CA LEU A 1 14.09 -6.51 -33.02
C LEU A 1 14.47 -7.98 -33.30
N VAL A 2 14.59 -8.42 -34.56
CA VAL A 2 14.85 -9.83 -34.91
C VAL A 2 16.19 -10.34 -34.34
N ASN A 3 17.25 -9.53 -34.42
CA ASN A 3 18.58 -9.91 -33.89
C ASN A 3 18.60 -10.02 -32.36
N GLY A 4 17.78 -9.22 -31.64
CA GLY A 4 17.64 -9.34 -30.20
C GLY A 4 16.98 -10.65 -29.76
N ILE A 5 15.99 -11.11 -30.53
CA ILE A 5 15.28 -12.37 -30.19
C ILE A 5 16.20 -13.59 -30.34
N ARG A 6 17.15 -13.58 -31.29
CA ARG A 6 18.10 -14.69 -31.43
C ARG A 6 18.93 -14.98 -30.16
N SER A 7 19.19 -13.94 -29.38
CA SER A 7 19.93 -14.10 -28.10
C SER A 7 19.19 -14.99 -27.07
N PHE A 8 17.88 -15.10 -27.17
CA PHE A 8 17.10 -15.97 -26.27
C PHE A 8 17.33 -17.47 -26.53
N ALA A 9 17.89 -17.83 -27.71
CA ALA A 9 18.26 -19.20 -28.02
C ALA A 9 19.64 -19.61 -27.47
N LEU A 10 20.40 -18.69 -26.90
CA LEU A 10 21.68 -19.00 -26.26
C LEU A 10 21.45 -19.86 -25.02
N PRO A 11 22.24 -20.93 -24.78
CA PRO A 11 22.02 -21.86 -23.67
C PRO A 11 21.97 -21.17 -22.32
N GLU A 12 22.85 -20.21 -22.06
CA GLU A 12 22.90 -19.46 -20.79
C GLU A 12 21.68 -18.56 -20.58
N VAL A 13 21.13 -18.00 -21.65
CA VAL A 13 19.89 -17.18 -21.59
C VAL A 13 18.70 -18.09 -21.34
N ARG A 14 18.59 -19.20 -22.06
CA ARG A 14 17.56 -20.20 -21.85
C ARG A 14 17.55 -20.73 -20.41
N ALA A 15 18.71 -21.11 -19.88
CA ALA A 15 18.85 -21.57 -18.51
C ALA A 15 18.41 -20.50 -17.48
N SER A 16 18.59 -19.20 -17.80
CA SER A 16 18.11 -18.12 -16.95
C SER A 16 16.58 -18.02 -16.95
N PHE A 17 15.93 -18.22 -18.11
CA PHE A 17 14.47 -18.28 -18.18
C PHE A 17 13.88 -19.50 -17.48
N GLU A 18 14.53 -20.65 -17.57
CA GLU A 18 14.13 -21.88 -16.86
C GLU A 18 14.13 -21.65 -15.33
N LYS A 19 15.11 -20.90 -14.79
CA LYS A 19 15.12 -20.48 -13.38
C LYS A 19 13.96 -19.57 -13.01
N ILE A 20 13.56 -18.65 -13.91
CA ILE A 20 12.40 -17.79 -13.69
C ILE A 20 11.11 -18.60 -13.65
N VAL A 21 10.96 -19.58 -14.55
CA VAL A 21 9.82 -20.48 -14.57
C VAL A 21 9.76 -21.30 -13.26
N ALA A 22 10.87 -21.92 -12.86
CA ALA A 22 10.96 -22.65 -11.60
C ALA A 22 10.61 -21.78 -10.39
N ALA A 23 11.10 -20.54 -10.35
CA ALA A 23 10.73 -19.61 -9.29
C ALA A 23 9.23 -19.27 -9.27
N ALA A 24 8.59 -19.18 -10.45
CA ALA A 24 7.14 -18.97 -10.53
C ALA A 24 6.34 -20.18 -10.01
N GLU A 25 6.82 -21.39 -10.23
CA GLU A 25 6.22 -22.63 -9.68
C GLU A 25 6.32 -22.67 -8.15
N GLU A 26 7.47 -22.28 -7.60
CA GLU A 26 7.65 -22.14 -6.14
C GLU A 26 6.71 -21.08 -5.54
N VAL A 27 6.52 -19.96 -6.20
CA VAL A 27 5.55 -18.93 -5.78
C VAL A 27 4.13 -19.49 -5.75
N ASN A 28 3.71 -20.25 -6.75
CA ASN A 28 2.40 -20.90 -6.76
C ASN A 28 2.26 -21.90 -5.60
N THR A 29 3.29 -22.68 -5.30
CA THR A 29 3.33 -23.59 -4.16
C THR A 29 3.18 -22.82 -2.84
N MET A 30 3.92 -21.72 -2.67
CA MET A 30 3.81 -20.85 -1.51
C MET A 30 2.38 -20.29 -1.34
N PHE A 31 1.74 -19.85 -2.42
CA PHE A 31 0.35 -19.40 -2.37
C PHE A 31 -0.61 -20.51 -1.96
N GLY A 32 -0.41 -21.75 -2.43
CA GLY A 32 -1.18 -22.91 -1.99
C GLY A 32 -1.08 -23.13 -0.48
N HIS A 33 0.13 -23.09 0.06
CA HIS A 33 0.37 -23.19 1.52
C HIS A 33 -0.27 -22.03 2.30
N HIS A 34 -0.26 -20.82 1.74
CA HIS A 34 -0.93 -19.67 2.38
C HIS A 34 -2.44 -19.86 2.46
N VAL A 35 -3.07 -20.34 1.38
CA VAL A 35 -4.50 -20.63 1.37
C VAL A 35 -4.87 -21.70 2.40
N ASP A 36 -4.11 -22.80 2.46
CA ASP A 36 -4.31 -23.86 3.45
C ASP A 36 -4.18 -23.33 4.88
N TRP A 37 -3.15 -22.51 5.14
CA TRP A 37 -2.95 -21.89 6.44
C TRP A 37 -4.14 -21.00 6.83
N VAL A 38 -4.63 -20.16 5.92
CA VAL A 38 -5.79 -19.30 6.13
C VAL A 38 -7.02 -20.11 6.49
N GLN A 39 -7.28 -21.21 5.76
CA GLN A 39 -8.40 -22.10 6.04
C GLN A 39 -8.33 -22.73 7.44
N ARG A 40 -7.14 -23.21 7.82
CA ARG A 40 -6.91 -23.81 9.14
C ARG A 40 -7.08 -22.81 10.28
N VAL A 41 -6.56 -21.58 10.13
CA VAL A 41 -6.69 -20.50 11.12
C VAL A 41 -8.15 -20.10 11.30
N ASN A 42 -8.89 -19.96 10.21
CA ASN A 42 -10.32 -19.67 10.26
C ASN A 42 -11.13 -20.82 10.89
N ALA A 43 -10.84 -22.08 10.54
CA ALA A 43 -11.48 -23.23 11.14
C ALA A 43 -11.22 -23.36 12.66
N ALA A 44 -10.06 -22.88 13.11
CA ALA A 44 -9.71 -22.81 14.53
C ALA A 44 -10.36 -21.61 15.28
N GLY A 45 -11.18 -20.80 14.61
CA GLY A 45 -11.91 -19.67 15.20
C GLY A 45 -11.08 -18.38 15.35
N PHE A 46 -9.92 -18.29 14.69
CA PHE A 46 -9.12 -17.07 14.70
C PHE A 46 -9.42 -16.23 13.44
N PRO A 47 -9.94 -15.00 13.59
CA PRO A 47 -10.20 -14.14 12.45
C PRO A 47 -8.88 -13.66 11.83
N LEU A 48 -8.85 -13.56 10.50
CA LEU A 48 -7.76 -12.91 9.80
C LEU A 48 -7.67 -11.42 10.17
N PHE A 49 -6.45 -10.92 10.24
CA PHE A 49 -6.18 -9.51 10.46
C PHE A 49 -6.66 -8.62 9.28
N ASN A 50 -6.44 -9.10 8.06
CA ASN A 50 -6.88 -8.47 6.82
C ASN A 50 -7.09 -9.54 5.74
N GLY A 51 -7.95 -9.24 4.79
CA GLY A 51 -8.27 -10.14 3.67
C GLY A 51 -7.54 -9.81 2.37
N GLY A 52 -6.76 -8.75 2.36
CA GLY A 52 -6.01 -8.36 1.17
C GLY A 52 -5.03 -7.25 1.45
N ASN A 53 -4.09 -7.09 0.52
CA ASN A 53 -3.12 -6.02 0.55
C ASN A 53 -3.28 -5.16 -0.70
N SER A 54 -2.96 -3.89 -0.56
CA SER A 54 -2.82 -2.95 -1.66
C SER A 54 -1.66 -2.00 -1.38
N VAL A 55 -1.48 -1.02 -2.23
CA VAL A 55 -0.44 0.01 -2.09
C VAL A 55 -1.03 1.34 -2.53
N SER A 56 -0.52 2.47 -2.03
CA SER A 56 -0.99 3.77 -2.50
C SER A 56 -0.63 3.99 -3.98
N PRO A 57 -1.41 4.75 -4.75
CA PRO A 57 -1.09 5.03 -6.15
C PRO A 57 0.28 5.67 -6.35
N TYR A 58 0.68 6.58 -5.44
CA TYR A 58 2.00 7.21 -5.49
C TYR A 58 3.11 6.19 -5.23
N ASP A 59 2.96 5.39 -4.19
CA ASP A 59 3.92 4.36 -3.81
C ASP A 59 4.06 3.31 -4.92
N PHE A 60 2.94 2.91 -5.55
CA PHE A 60 2.97 1.99 -6.69
C PHE A 60 3.83 2.49 -7.85
N ILE A 61 3.67 3.75 -8.23
CA ILE A 61 4.47 4.34 -9.31
C ILE A 61 5.92 4.54 -8.86
N ALA A 62 6.14 4.94 -7.61
CA ALA A 62 7.47 5.15 -7.07
C ALA A 62 8.27 3.85 -6.97
N ASP A 63 7.69 2.82 -6.37
CA ASP A 63 8.41 1.60 -6.01
C ASP A 63 8.63 0.68 -7.22
N TYR A 64 7.66 0.61 -8.13
CA TYR A 64 7.71 -0.36 -9.24
C TYR A 64 8.15 0.21 -10.57
N PHE A 65 8.07 1.54 -10.80
CA PHE A 65 8.31 2.12 -12.12
C PHE A 65 9.36 3.23 -12.16
N ARG A 66 9.35 4.15 -11.20
CA ARG A 66 10.13 5.40 -11.32
C ARG A 66 11.33 5.48 -10.39
N GLY A 67 11.28 4.81 -9.27
CA GLY A 67 12.25 4.98 -8.17
C GLY A 67 12.21 6.38 -7.56
N ALA A 68 12.88 6.56 -6.43
CA ALA A 68 12.94 7.83 -5.69
C ALA A 68 13.36 9.01 -6.57
N THR A 69 14.47 8.87 -7.29
CA THR A 69 15.01 9.93 -8.15
C THR A 69 14.06 10.30 -9.30
N GLY A 70 13.39 9.30 -9.89
CA GLY A 70 12.42 9.53 -10.95
C GLY A 70 11.23 10.33 -10.47
N MET A 71 10.62 9.90 -9.34
CA MET A 71 9.49 10.58 -8.74
C MET A 71 9.82 12.01 -8.32
N MET A 72 10.99 12.23 -7.68
CA MET A 72 11.42 13.58 -7.31
C MET A 72 11.55 14.50 -8.54
N LYS A 73 12.07 14.00 -9.65
CA LYS A 73 12.13 14.78 -10.90
C LYS A 73 10.76 15.07 -11.46
N ASP A 74 9.85 14.09 -11.43
CA ASP A 74 8.51 14.21 -12.00
C ASP A 74 7.64 15.20 -11.22
N LEU A 75 7.78 15.30 -9.89
CA LEU A 75 7.13 16.32 -9.06
C LEU A 75 7.41 17.77 -9.51
N PHE A 76 8.54 18.02 -10.19
CA PHE A 76 8.91 19.35 -10.65
C PHE A 76 8.77 19.52 -12.17
N ARG A 77 9.13 18.50 -12.94
CA ARG A 77 9.28 18.60 -14.40
C ARG A 77 8.09 18.05 -15.21
N HIS A 78 7.31 17.14 -14.61
CA HIS A 78 6.29 16.39 -15.35
C HIS A 78 4.96 16.30 -14.58
N LYS A 79 4.58 17.37 -13.89
CA LYS A 79 3.43 17.45 -12.97
C LYS A 79 2.14 16.89 -13.56
N GLU A 80 1.74 17.36 -14.74
CA GLU A 80 0.48 16.94 -15.35
C GLU A 80 0.50 15.47 -15.79
N LYS A 81 1.65 14.99 -16.29
CA LYS A 81 1.80 13.57 -16.63
C LYS A 81 1.77 12.71 -15.36
N LEU A 82 2.39 13.17 -14.28
CA LEU A 82 2.38 12.48 -13.01
C LEU A 82 0.95 12.37 -12.46
N LYS A 83 0.18 13.45 -12.43
CA LYS A 83 -1.23 13.42 -11.99
C LYS A 83 -2.06 12.42 -12.80
N LEU A 84 -1.90 12.43 -14.12
CA LEU A 84 -2.61 11.51 -15.01
C LEU A 84 -2.27 10.04 -14.71
N VAL A 85 -0.99 9.75 -14.48
CA VAL A 85 -0.53 8.38 -14.17
C VAL A 85 -1.04 7.94 -12.80
N LEU A 86 -0.98 8.82 -11.79
CA LEU A 86 -1.47 8.55 -10.44
C LEU A 86 -2.99 8.30 -10.43
N ASP A 87 -3.77 9.05 -11.20
CA ASP A 87 -5.21 8.83 -11.33
C ASP A 87 -5.54 7.48 -11.99
N LYS A 88 -4.79 7.09 -13.02
CA LYS A 88 -4.92 5.76 -13.64
C LYS A 88 -4.52 4.65 -12.68
N ALA A 89 -3.44 4.84 -11.91
CA ALA A 89 -2.99 3.89 -10.91
C ALA A 89 -4.05 3.72 -9.81
N ALA A 90 -4.68 4.79 -9.34
CA ALA A 90 -5.77 4.73 -8.35
C ALA A 90 -6.92 3.83 -8.83
N ALA A 91 -7.43 4.06 -10.03
CA ALA A 91 -8.51 3.27 -10.61
C ALA A 91 -8.12 1.80 -10.86
N PHE A 92 -6.88 1.55 -11.27
CA PHE A 92 -6.35 0.18 -11.46
C PHE A 92 -6.26 -0.56 -10.14
N LEU A 93 -5.62 0.05 -9.13
CA LEU A 93 -5.41 -0.54 -7.81
C LEU A 93 -6.74 -0.78 -7.09
N ALA A 94 -7.69 0.15 -7.17
CA ALA A 94 -9.01 -0.03 -6.58
C ALA A 94 -9.71 -1.28 -7.16
N ARG A 95 -9.77 -1.42 -8.49
CA ARG A 95 -10.40 -2.59 -9.14
C ARG A 95 -9.72 -3.89 -8.75
N MET A 96 -8.39 -3.93 -8.79
CA MET A 96 -7.62 -5.13 -8.44
C MET A 96 -7.85 -5.51 -6.96
N THR A 97 -7.80 -4.54 -6.08
CA THR A 97 -8.00 -4.74 -4.63
C THR A 97 -9.41 -5.23 -4.32
N ILE A 98 -10.44 -4.66 -4.95
CA ILE A 98 -11.82 -5.09 -4.77
C ILE A 98 -12.00 -6.54 -5.25
N ALA A 99 -11.43 -6.90 -6.39
CA ALA A 99 -11.52 -8.28 -6.91
C ALA A 99 -10.86 -9.28 -5.94
N ASN A 100 -9.66 -8.96 -5.44
CA ASN A 100 -8.93 -9.80 -4.50
C ASN A 100 -9.66 -9.94 -3.15
N ALA A 101 -10.15 -8.85 -2.58
CA ALA A 101 -10.87 -8.85 -1.30
C ALA A 101 -12.17 -9.68 -1.38
N LYS A 102 -12.88 -9.60 -2.51
CA LYS A 102 -14.08 -10.44 -2.76
C LYS A 102 -13.73 -11.90 -2.85
N ALA A 103 -12.60 -12.26 -3.47
CA ALA A 103 -12.17 -13.66 -3.61
C ALA A 103 -11.87 -14.31 -2.25
N VAL A 104 -11.34 -13.55 -1.28
CA VAL A 104 -11.08 -14.05 0.08
C VAL A 104 -12.20 -13.79 1.08
N ASN A 105 -13.27 -13.11 0.65
CA ASN A 105 -14.45 -12.78 1.47
C ASN A 105 -14.10 -12.11 2.81
N HIS A 106 -13.22 -11.14 2.78
CA HIS A 106 -12.81 -10.39 3.98
C HIS A 106 -12.80 -8.88 3.71
N PRO A 107 -13.42 -8.03 4.57
CA PRO A 107 -13.63 -6.63 4.25
C PRO A 107 -12.40 -5.75 4.46
N ILE A 108 -11.45 -6.12 5.34
CA ILE A 108 -10.33 -5.24 5.69
C ILE A 108 -9.22 -5.38 4.65
N VAL A 109 -8.74 -4.24 4.15
CA VAL A 109 -7.62 -4.14 3.19
C VAL A 109 -6.47 -3.38 3.82
N PHE A 110 -5.34 -4.04 4.00
CA PHE A 110 -4.11 -3.43 4.49
C PHE A 110 -3.39 -2.67 3.37
N ILE A 111 -2.97 -1.42 3.65
CA ILE A 111 -2.34 -0.53 2.66
C ILE A 111 -1.16 0.20 3.31
N PRO A 112 0.07 -0.32 3.23
CA PRO A 112 1.25 0.41 3.70
C PRO A 112 1.49 1.67 2.86
N THR A 113 2.02 2.73 3.49
CA THR A 113 2.27 4.02 2.82
C THR A 113 3.69 4.47 3.06
N HIS A 114 4.59 4.24 2.09
CA HIS A 114 6.03 4.48 2.22
C HIS A 114 6.42 5.93 2.00
N TRP A 115 5.69 6.65 1.12
CA TRP A 115 6.06 7.99 0.65
C TRP A 115 5.19 9.11 1.25
N ALA A 116 4.32 8.77 2.20
CA ALA A 116 3.45 9.72 2.89
C ALA A 116 4.14 10.57 4.00
N PRO A 117 5.23 10.11 4.67
CA PRO A 117 5.78 10.77 5.84
C PRO A 117 6.08 12.26 5.65
N ASP A 118 6.01 13.00 6.75
CA ASP A 118 6.22 14.44 6.79
C ASP A 118 7.60 14.87 6.27
N ALA A 119 8.62 14.04 6.46
CA ALA A 119 9.97 14.29 6.01
C ALA A 119 10.19 14.07 4.51
N PHE A 120 9.26 13.41 3.82
CA PHE A 120 9.49 12.94 2.46
C PHE A 120 9.14 13.96 1.39
N MET A 121 8.00 14.64 1.54
CA MET A 121 7.55 15.68 0.62
C MET A 121 6.93 16.85 1.39
N SER A 122 6.93 18.03 0.76
CA SER A 122 6.30 19.22 1.34
C SER A 122 4.78 19.01 1.50
N PRO A 123 4.11 19.74 2.42
CA PRO A 123 2.66 19.70 2.54
C PRO A 123 1.96 19.94 1.19
N ARG A 124 2.40 20.95 0.44
CA ARG A 124 1.85 21.25 -0.88
C ARG A 124 1.95 20.09 -1.88
N GLN A 125 3.09 19.37 -1.89
CA GLN A 125 3.27 18.22 -2.78
C GLN A 125 2.39 17.05 -2.36
N PHE A 126 2.24 16.83 -1.04
CA PHE A 126 1.32 15.84 -0.52
C PHE A 126 -0.12 16.13 -0.95
N ASP A 127 -0.58 17.36 -0.77
CA ASP A 127 -1.94 17.80 -1.12
C ASP A 127 -2.19 17.77 -2.64
N GLU A 128 -1.16 17.99 -3.45
CA GLU A 128 -1.28 18.06 -4.90
C GLU A 128 -1.13 16.69 -5.59
N PHE A 129 -0.25 15.81 -5.10
CA PHE A 129 0.13 14.59 -5.83
C PHE A 129 -0.15 13.30 -5.07
N TRP A 130 0.00 13.28 -3.74
CA TRP A 130 -0.08 12.04 -2.99
C TRP A 130 -1.51 11.74 -2.52
N TRP A 131 -2.13 12.70 -1.84
CA TRP A 131 -3.44 12.51 -1.21
C TRP A 131 -4.60 12.34 -2.20
N PRO A 132 -4.79 13.18 -3.25
CA PRO A 132 -5.96 13.10 -4.10
C PRO A 132 -6.16 11.73 -4.78
N PRO A 133 -5.15 11.11 -5.44
CA PRO A 133 -5.33 9.80 -6.04
C PRO A 133 -5.51 8.69 -4.99
N PHE A 134 -4.88 8.80 -3.82
CA PHE A 134 -5.07 7.83 -2.75
C PHE A 134 -6.46 7.94 -2.13
N ARG A 135 -6.92 9.15 -1.83
CA ARG A 135 -8.29 9.39 -1.37
C ARG A 135 -9.32 8.82 -2.34
N LYS A 136 -9.17 9.07 -3.63
CA LYS A 136 -10.05 8.49 -4.67
C LYS A 136 -10.10 6.97 -4.57
N MET A 137 -8.95 6.32 -4.49
CA MET A 137 -8.86 4.87 -4.32
C MET A 137 -9.57 4.41 -3.04
N LEU A 138 -9.32 5.09 -1.90
CA LEU A 138 -9.97 4.74 -0.62
C LEU A 138 -11.49 4.83 -0.72
N LEU A 139 -12.03 5.86 -1.37
CA LEU A 139 -13.47 6.02 -1.58
C LEU A 139 -14.05 4.89 -2.44
N GLU A 140 -13.39 4.50 -3.53
CA GLU A 140 -13.82 3.37 -4.36
C GLU A 140 -13.83 2.05 -3.58
N LEU A 141 -12.87 1.83 -2.67
CA LEU A 141 -12.86 0.66 -1.78
C LEU A 141 -14.03 0.70 -0.79
N ILE A 142 -14.28 1.85 -0.17
CA ILE A 142 -15.38 2.06 0.78
C ILE A 142 -16.73 1.84 0.10
N ASP A 143 -16.92 2.38 -1.10
CA ASP A 143 -18.16 2.22 -1.89
C ASP A 143 -18.40 0.75 -2.28
N ALA A 144 -17.32 -0.03 -2.41
CA ALA A 144 -17.40 -1.48 -2.64
C ALA A 144 -17.67 -2.29 -1.35
N GLY A 145 -17.87 -1.64 -0.20
CA GLY A 145 -18.15 -2.26 1.09
C GLY A 145 -16.90 -2.74 1.83
N LEU A 146 -15.71 -2.31 1.40
CA LEU A 146 -14.44 -2.65 2.08
C LEU A 146 -14.09 -1.61 3.16
N VAL A 147 -13.22 -2.02 4.07
CA VAL A 147 -12.66 -1.18 5.14
C VAL A 147 -11.16 -1.01 4.89
N PRO A 148 -10.74 0.06 4.23
CA PRO A 148 -9.32 0.34 4.05
C PRO A 148 -8.62 0.55 5.39
N MET A 149 -7.43 -0.02 5.51
CA MET A 149 -6.56 0.14 6.67
C MET A 149 -5.18 0.64 6.23
N PRO A 150 -5.05 1.94 5.92
CA PRO A 150 -3.75 2.55 5.68
C PRO A 150 -2.84 2.46 6.91
N MET A 151 -1.64 1.95 6.70
CA MET A 151 -0.56 2.04 7.68
C MET A 151 0.32 3.24 7.34
N TRP A 152 0.21 4.30 8.14
CA TRP A 152 0.97 5.53 8.01
C TRP A 152 2.36 5.32 8.63
N GLU A 153 3.31 4.95 7.79
CA GLU A 153 4.69 4.72 8.21
C GLU A 153 5.39 6.01 8.63
N SER A 154 6.30 5.90 9.58
CA SER A 154 7.03 7.02 10.14
C SER A 154 6.09 8.10 10.73
N ASP A 155 6.48 9.37 10.71
CA ASP A 155 5.71 10.48 11.25
C ASP A 155 4.88 11.17 10.16
N CYS A 156 3.56 11.16 10.33
CA CYS A 156 2.57 11.83 9.48
C CYS A 156 1.74 12.87 10.25
N THR A 157 2.25 13.38 11.37
CA THR A 157 1.51 14.30 12.25
C THR A 157 1.02 15.55 11.50
N ARG A 158 1.80 16.06 10.56
CA ARG A 158 1.46 17.25 9.74
C ARG A 158 0.41 16.96 8.65
N ARG A 159 0.08 15.68 8.42
CA ARG A 159 -0.93 15.25 7.43
C ARG A 159 -2.33 15.09 8.02
N LEU A 160 -2.46 15.04 9.35
CA LEU A 160 -3.71 14.67 10.04
C LEU A 160 -4.93 15.45 9.55
N GLU A 161 -4.80 16.77 9.37
CA GLU A 161 -5.90 17.63 8.90
C GLU A 161 -6.32 17.32 7.46
N VAL A 162 -5.40 16.88 6.62
CA VAL A 162 -5.70 16.54 5.22
C VAL A 162 -6.32 15.15 5.12
N ILE A 163 -5.75 14.17 5.82
CA ILE A 163 -6.18 12.77 5.72
C ILE A 163 -7.48 12.46 6.44
N LYS A 164 -8.02 13.41 7.22
CA LYS A 164 -9.34 13.28 7.84
C LYS A 164 -10.52 13.30 6.85
N ASP A 165 -10.28 13.73 5.61
CA ASP A 165 -11.29 13.86 4.57
C ASP A 165 -11.69 12.49 3.97
N ILE A 166 -12.19 11.63 4.87
CA ILE A 166 -12.72 10.29 4.58
C ILE A 166 -14.07 10.14 5.32
N PRO A 167 -15.05 9.41 4.77
CA PRO A 167 -16.31 9.14 5.45
C PRO A 167 -16.13 8.52 6.83
N ALA A 168 -16.85 9.06 7.82
CA ALA A 168 -16.74 8.60 9.20
C ALA A 168 -17.08 7.12 9.37
N GLY A 169 -16.33 6.40 10.20
CA GLY A 169 -16.52 4.98 10.50
C GLY A 169 -16.16 4.02 9.36
N LYS A 170 -15.46 4.50 8.32
CA LYS A 170 -15.20 3.69 7.12
C LYS A 170 -13.75 3.27 6.91
N CYS A 171 -12.81 3.79 7.72
CA CYS A 171 -11.39 3.44 7.65
C CYS A 171 -10.83 3.14 9.03
N ILE A 172 -9.74 2.37 9.06
CA ILE A 172 -8.89 2.16 10.22
C ILE A 172 -7.53 2.78 9.89
N TYR A 173 -7.09 3.81 10.61
CA TYR A 173 -5.77 4.38 10.41
C TYR A 173 -4.78 3.78 11.41
N TRP A 174 -3.76 3.14 10.88
CA TRP A 174 -2.68 2.58 11.68
C TRP A 174 -1.46 3.49 11.58
N PHE A 175 -1.06 4.08 12.72
CA PHE A 175 0.10 4.95 12.80
C PHE A 175 1.29 4.22 13.41
N GLU A 176 2.49 4.46 12.86
CA GLU A 176 3.74 3.91 13.38
C GLU A 176 4.38 4.87 14.40
N ARG A 177 4.59 6.14 14.02
CA ARG A 177 5.32 7.15 14.82
C ARG A 177 4.61 8.49 14.93
N THR A 178 3.47 8.63 14.29
CA THR A 178 2.64 9.84 14.37
C THR A 178 2.22 10.10 15.82
N ASP A 179 2.14 11.36 16.22
CA ASP A 179 1.61 11.77 17.52
C ASP A 179 0.17 11.27 17.67
N LEU A 180 -0.02 10.21 18.46
CA LEU A 180 -1.33 9.54 18.59
C LEU A 180 -2.33 10.40 19.37
N VAL A 181 -1.89 11.27 20.28
CA VAL A 181 -2.79 12.19 20.99
C VAL A 181 -3.38 13.19 19.99
N LYS A 182 -2.55 13.81 19.19
CA LYS A 182 -3.01 14.70 18.10
C LYS A 182 -3.85 13.96 17.07
N ALA A 183 -3.48 12.73 16.71
CA ALA A 183 -4.27 11.91 15.81
C ALA A 183 -5.67 11.65 16.39
N PHE A 184 -5.79 11.38 17.68
CA PHE A 184 -7.07 11.20 18.35
C PHE A 184 -7.89 12.50 18.40
N GLU A 185 -7.25 13.63 18.67
CA GLU A 185 -7.91 14.96 18.67
C GLU A 185 -8.50 15.31 17.30
N VAL A 186 -7.80 14.96 16.20
CA VAL A 186 -8.21 15.33 14.84
C VAL A 186 -9.13 14.29 14.19
N LEU A 187 -8.96 13.01 14.50
CA LEU A 187 -9.57 11.90 13.78
C LEU A 187 -10.46 11.00 14.65
N GLY A 188 -10.35 11.08 15.98
CA GLY A 188 -10.91 10.08 16.90
C GLY A 188 -12.43 9.99 16.90
N ASP A 189 -13.12 11.05 16.51
CA ASP A 189 -14.58 11.10 16.33
C ASP A 189 -15.05 10.53 14.99
N ARG A 190 -14.11 10.28 14.06
CA ARG A 190 -14.40 9.91 12.68
C ARG A 190 -13.89 8.53 12.29
N LEU A 191 -12.70 8.13 12.76
CA LEU A 191 -11.99 6.96 12.30
C LEU A 191 -11.52 6.09 13.46
N ALA A 192 -11.45 4.80 13.25
CA ALA A 192 -10.75 3.91 14.16
C ALA A 192 -9.23 4.14 14.02
N LEU A 193 -8.56 4.29 15.16
CA LEU A 193 -7.12 4.52 15.24
C LEU A 193 -6.42 3.30 15.84
N ARG A 194 -5.23 3.01 15.31
CA ARG A 194 -4.38 1.92 15.74
C ARG A 194 -2.91 2.38 15.77
N GLY A 195 -2.11 1.82 16.66
CA GLY A 195 -0.66 2.12 16.83
C GLY A 195 -0.44 2.73 18.19
N ASN A 196 0.63 3.41 18.48
CA ASN A 196 1.79 3.72 17.66
C ASN A 196 3.06 3.26 18.39
N LEU A 197 3.29 1.96 18.42
CA LEU A 197 4.50 1.40 19.00
C LEU A 197 5.58 1.32 17.91
N ALA A 198 6.51 2.28 17.94
CA ALA A 198 7.60 2.31 16.97
C ALA A 198 8.52 1.07 17.14
N PRO A 199 8.91 0.37 16.05
CA PRO A 199 9.78 -0.81 16.14
C PRO A 199 11.08 -0.57 16.89
N SER A 200 11.64 0.65 16.82
CA SER A 200 12.83 1.04 17.58
C SER A 200 12.65 0.95 19.10
N MET A 201 11.45 1.11 19.62
CA MET A 201 11.16 0.96 21.05
C MET A 201 11.31 -0.49 21.51
N LEU A 202 11.05 -1.45 20.62
CA LEU A 202 11.20 -2.88 20.92
C LEU A 202 12.66 -3.33 20.94
N THR A 203 13.56 -2.63 20.24
CA THR A 203 14.97 -2.98 20.12
C THR A 203 15.88 -2.18 21.04
N THR A 204 15.57 -0.89 21.25
CA THR A 204 16.42 0.05 22.00
C THR A 204 15.73 0.68 23.20
N GLY A 205 14.41 0.48 23.34
CA GLY A 205 13.64 0.96 24.49
C GLY A 205 14.03 0.24 25.77
N ARG A 206 14.01 0.97 26.88
CA ARG A 206 14.21 0.37 28.21
C ARG A 206 12.85 -0.09 28.75
N PRO A 207 12.76 -1.29 29.39
CA PRO A 207 11.57 -1.66 30.15
C PRO A 207 11.31 -0.60 31.21
N GLN A 208 10.08 -0.12 31.30
CA GLN A 208 9.62 0.75 32.40
C GLN A 208 9.02 -0.09 33.51
#